data_f5e8360b0024e8df4969311252679392
#
_entry.id   f5e8360b0024e8df4969311252679392
#
_cell.length_a   1.000
_cell.length_b   1.000
_cell.length_c   1.000
_cell.angle_alpha   90.00
_cell.angle_beta   90.00
_cell.angle_gamma   90.00
#
_symmetry.space_group_name_H-M   'P 1'
#
loop_
_entity.id
_entity.type
_entity.pdbx_description
1 polymer ?
#
loop_
_entity_poly.entity_id
_entity_poly.type
_entity_poly.pdbx_seq_one_letter_code
_entity_poly.pdbx_strand_id
1 'polypeptide(L)'
;MAGSRFLQMFSGFISTMMASHLGRDVLASCALIGATLTPILLVFISIVFSLSFIVGQSFGAKKYDEIGAWVQQGMWLSFWLGIVMMLCFWYASDFLALFHEPPKMLIYVRQYFHALTLGVIPIMFQNCLEQFCYGVLKQRLVIMINAISLVLGVPLAYILIFGKLGLPALGVAGLGLSFAIQAWIDFMILITCCYVMNDFKKFELFKKRSHTGWIYLKKIFRIGWPMSVQFGGELGAFFVITMMIGWLGTNALAASQITQQWLFLVIVPIFAMSESAGILVGQSVGARDFDQLKSIGNSSLVLTLGLVLLVSLAFVLCPNFLASFYMNIHLAKNSGILHLTRVLFVIMAVTLIFSSVRDVTSGLLRGLFDTQFPMQIGLLVMWCLVLPIGYLFAFPLHMNVIGFKMGGNIGLLIGAIIIYWRWNAKLKRGMMR
;
A
#
# COMPACT_ATOMS: atom_id res chain seq x y z
N MET A 1 2.55 -12.89 -2.07
CA MET A 1 2.21 -11.46 -2.07
C MET A 1 2.91 -10.67 -0.96
N ALA A 2 2.77 -11.01 0.32
CA ALA A 2 3.44 -10.26 1.40
C ALA A 2 4.96 -10.14 1.20
N GLY A 3 5.63 -11.24 0.84
CA GLY A 3 7.07 -11.24 0.59
C GLY A 3 7.52 -10.31 -0.54
N SER A 4 6.77 -10.22 -1.64
CA SER A 4 7.11 -9.31 -2.74
C SER A 4 7.01 -7.85 -2.33
N ARG A 5 5.94 -7.47 -1.62
CA ARG A 5 5.77 -6.09 -1.12
C ARG A 5 6.83 -5.72 -0.08
N PHE A 6 7.21 -6.68 0.76
CA PHE A 6 8.28 -6.47 1.74
C PHE A 6 9.64 -6.22 1.06
N LEU A 7 9.97 -6.99 0.02
CA LEU A 7 11.20 -6.79 -0.76
C LEU A 7 11.25 -5.41 -1.44
N GLN A 8 10.14 -4.96 -2.02
CA GLN A 8 10.03 -3.63 -2.62
C GLN A 8 10.25 -2.52 -1.58
N MET A 9 9.61 -2.65 -0.41
CA MET A 9 9.75 -1.68 0.68
C MET A 9 11.19 -1.63 1.22
N PHE A 10 11.84 -2.79 1.34
CA PHE A 10 13.21 -2.90 1.81
C PHE A 10 14.23 -2.30 0.82
N SER A 11 14.02 -2.50 -0.48
CA SER A 11 14.83 -1.86 -1.53
C SER A 11 14.77 -0.32 -1.42
N GLY A 12 13.58 0.23 -1.28
CA GLY A 12 13.38 1.67 -1.09
C GLY A 12 14.06 2.21 0.16
N PHE A 13 13.98 1.47 1.27
CA PHE A 13 14.63 1.84 2.53
C PHE A 13 16.16 1.91 2.40
N ILE A 14 16.79 0.88 1.83
CA ILE A 14 18.25 0.87 1.62
C ILE A 14 18.68 2.03 0.73
N SER A 15 17.98 2.27 -0.37
CA SER A 15 18.31 3.33 -1.31
C SER A 15 18.19 4.72 -0.67
N THR A 16 17.16 4.94 0.15
CA THR A 16 17.01 6.19 0.93
C THR A 16 18.10 6.34 1.99
N MET A 17 18.48 5.25 2.66
CA MET A 17 19.58 5.25 3.62
C MET A 17 20.92 5.61 2.94
N MET A 18 21.17 5.14 1.72
CA MET A 18 22.35 5.55 0.95
C MET A 18 22.34 7.05 0.66
N ALA A 19 21.20 7.59 0.22
CA ALA A 19 21.07 9.01 -0.08
C ALA A 19 21.26 9.90 1.17
N SER A 20 20.96 9.41 2.37
CA SER A 20 21.14 10.16 3.62
C SER A 20 22.60 10.50 3.92
N HIS A 21 23.56 9.74 3.40
CA HIS A 21 24.99 10.01 3.56
C HIS A 21 25.48 11.24 2.74
N LEU A 22 24.66 11.78 1.84
CA LEU A 22 24.98 12.97 1.06
C LEU A 22 24.82 14.29 1.85
N GLY A 23 24.22 14.25 3.06
CA GLY A 23 24.09 15.41 3.93
C GLY A 23 22.70 15.58 4.56
N ARG A 24 22.61 16.53 5.52
CA ARG A 24 21.36 16.77 6.29
C ARG A 24 20.22 17.30 5.42
N ASP A 25 20.50 18.20 4.49
CA ASP A 25 19.49 18.78 3.59
C ASP A 25 18.93 17.70 2.64
N VAL A 26 19.77 16.76 2.21
CA VAL A 26 19.37 15.62 1.38
C VAL A 26 18.48 14.67 2.17
N LEU A 27 18.82 14.35 3.42
CA LEU A 27 18.00 13.50 4.28
C LEU A 27 16.60 14.09 4.51
N ALA A 28 16.54 15.40 4.81
CA ALA A 28 15.26 16.11 4.96
C ALA A 28 14.45 16.09 3.66
N SER A 29 15.11 16.26 2.51
CA SER A 29 14.46 16.18 1.19
C SER A 29 13.94 14.77 0.89
N CYS A 30 14.66 13.70 1.29
CA CYS A 30 14.18 12.32 1.16
C CYS A 30 12.91 12.07 1.98
N ALA A 31 12.78 12.66 3.16
CA ALA A 31 11.54 12.58 3.95
C ALA A 31 10.37 13.25 3.21
N LEU A 32 10.59 14.43 2.63
CA LEU A 32 9.58 15.16 1.85
C LEU A 32 9.21 14.40 0.57
N ILE A 33 10.21 13.82 -0.12
CA ILE A 33 10.00 12.94 -1.28
C ILE A 33 9.12 11.74 -0.90
N GLY A 34 9.44 11.03 0.19
CA GLY A 34 8.67 9.87 0.64
C GLY A 34 7.22 10.22 1.02
N ALA A 35 7.02 11.36 1.70
CA ALA A 35 5.71 11.87 2.08
C ALA A 35 4.82 12.24 0.87
N THR A 36 5.43 12.60 -0.26
CA THR A 36 4.73 12.96 -1.51
C THR A 36 4.58 11.76 -2.43
N LEU A 37 5.64 10.95 -2.59
CA LEU A 37 5.69 9.80 -3.49
C LEU A 37 4.65 8.74 -3.12
N THR A 38 4.62 8.33 -1.85
CA THR A 38 3.80 7.20 -1.40
C THR A 38 2.30 7.43 -1.60
N PRO A 39 1.70 8.57 -1.20
CA PRO A 39 0.28 8.82 -1.46
C PRO A 39 -0.06 8.85 -2.94
N ILE A 40 0.73 9.53 -3.76
CA ILE A 40 0.49 9.62 -5.21
C ILE A 40 0.54 8.21 -5.82
N LEU A 41 1.59 7.43 -5.54
CA LEU A 41 1.69 6.05 -6.04
C LEU A 41 0.49 5.21 -5.64
N LEU A 42 0.12 5.20 -4.35
CA LEU A 42 -0.98 4.37 -3.85
C LEU A 42 -2.32 4.73 -4.48
N VAL A 43 -2.60 6.02 -4.69
CA VAL A 43 -3.84 6.48 -5.33
C VAL A 43 -3.95 5.95 -6.75
N PHE A 44 -2.89 6.05 -7.57
CA PHE A 44 -2.93 5.58 -8.96
C PHE A 44 -2.84 4.06 -9.10
N ILE A 45 -1.95 3.41 -8.35
CA ILE A 45 -1.74 1.97 -8.42
C ILE A 45 -2.97 1.19 -7.92
N SER A 46 -3.68 1.70 -6.91
CA SER A 46 -4.85 1.02 -6.34
C SER A 46 -6.02 0.88 -7.32
N ILE A 47 -6.12 1.73 -8.34
CA ILE A 47 -7.10 1.55 -9.44
C ILE A 47 -6.80 0.24 -10.17
N VAL A 48 -5.53 -0.04 -10.41
CA VAL A 48 -5.06 -1.23 -11.13
C VAL A 48 -5.20 -2.51 -10.29
N PHE A 49 -5.24 -2.41 -8.95
CA PHE A 49 -5.47 -3.57 -8.07
C PHE A 49 -6.78 -4.32 -8.38
N SER A 50 -7.78 -3.62 -8.92
CA SER A 50 -9.04 -4.25 -9.36
C SER A 50 -8.84 -5.35 -10.40
N LEU A 51 -7.74 -5.29 -11.17
CA LEU A 51 -7.43 -6.27 -12.22
C LEU A 51 -7.22 -7.66 -11.64
N SER A 52 -6.57 -7.79 -10.47
CA SER A 52 -6.34 -9.10 -9.83
C SER A 52 -7.64 -9.82 -9.48
N PHE A 53 -8.65 -9.10 -9.01
CA PHE A 53 -9.96 -9.66 -8.69
C PHE A 53 -10.73 -10.08 -9.97
N ILE A 54 -10.68 -9.23 -11.03
CA ILE A 54 -11.33 -9.51 -12.31
C ILE A 54 -10.69 -10.71 -13.00
N VAL A 55 -9.36 -10.73 -13.07
CA VAL A 55 -8.60 -11.85 -13.62
C VAL A 55 -8.82 -13.12 -12.79
N GLY A 56 -8.83 -13.00 -11.45
CA GLY A 56 -9.14 -14.12 -10.55
C GLY A 56 -10.50 -14.73 -10.85
N GLN A 57 -11.54 -13.92 -11.05
CA GLN A 57 -12.88 -14.40 -11.40
C GLN A 57 -12.91 -15.08 -12.78
N SER A 58 -12.26 -14.49 -13.81
CA SER A 58 -12.17 -15.09 -15.13
C SER A 58 -11.37 -16.40 -15.11
N PHE A 59 -10.32 -16.47 -14.27
CA PHE A 59 -9.52 -17.67 -14.08
C PHE A 59 -10.31 -18.80 -13.43
N GLY A 60 -11.07 -18.49 -12.36
CA GLY A 60 -11.98 -19.46 -11.74
C GLY A 60 -13.08 -19.96 -12.68
N ALA A 61 -13.60 -19.09 -13.54
CA ALA A 61 -14.57 -19.44 -14.58
C ALA A 61 -13.97 -20.22 -15.76
N LYS A 62 -12.64 -20.46 -15.77
CA LYS A 62 -11.88 -21.09 -16.88
C LYS A 62 -12.00 -20.33 -18.22
N LYS A 63 -12.35 -19.06 -18.18
CA LYS A 63 -12.46 -18.19 -19.37
C LYS A 63 -11.10 -17.56 -19.69
N TYR A 64 -10.15 -18.37 -20.09
CA TYR A 64 -8.76 -17.97 -20.28
C TYR A 64 -8.58 -16.97 -21.42
N ASP A 65 -9.42 -17.02 -22.44
CA ASP A 65 -9.48 -16.10 -23.55
C ASP A 65 -9.86 -14.66 -23.12
N GLU A 66 -10.78 -14.50 -22.14
CA GLU A 66 -11.12 -13.17 -21.63
C GLU A 66 -9.96 -12.51 -20.86
N ILE A 67 -9.07 -13.30 -20.22
CA ILE A 67 -7.97 -12.79 -19.39
C ILE A 67 -7.03 -11.90 -20.19
N GLY A 68 -6.67 -12.31 -21.43
CA GLY A 68 -5.83 -11.49 -22.29
C GLY A 68 -6.45 -10.13 -22.60
N ALA A 69 -7.78 -10.07 -22.79
CA ALA A 69 -8.48 -8.81 -23.01
C ALA A 69 -8.43 -7.90 -21.76
N TRP A 70 -8.63 -8.46 -20.57
CA TRP A 70 -8.52 -7.72 -19.30
C TRP A 70 -7.12 -7.12 -19.12
N VAL A 71 -6.07 -7.91 -19.36
CA VAL A 71 -4.69 -7.45 -19.21
C VAL A 71 -4.35 -6.37 -20.23
N GLN A 72 -4.70 -6.53 -21.50
CA GLN A 72 -4.48 -5.52 -22.53
C GLN A 72 -5.16 -4.19 -22.17
N GLN A 73 -6.40 -4.23 -21.71
CA GLN A 73 -7.11 -3.03 -21.29
C GLN A 73 -6.59 -2.47 -19.97
N GLY A 74 -6.11 -3.32 -19.06
CA GLY A 74 -5.37 -2.92 -17.88
C GLY A 74 -4.08 -2.17 -18.22
N MET A 75 -3.33 -2.61 -19.25
CA MET A 75 -2.14 -1.91 -19.74
C MET A 75 -2.49 -0.55 -20.37
N TRP A 76 -3.57 -0.45 -21.15
CA TRP A 76 -4.04 0.84 -21.67
C TRP A 76 -4.46 1.79 -20.55
N LEU A 77 -5.19 1.30 -19.56
CA LEU A 77 -5.56 2.09 -18.37
C LEU A 77 -4.31 2.55 -17.62
N SER A 78 -3.35 1.65 -17.40
CA SER A 78 -2.07 1.93 -16.74
C SER A 78 -1.27 3.00 -17.49
N PHE A 79 -1.29 2.99 -18.83
CA PHE A 79 -0.65 4.02 -19.64
C PHE A 79 -1.25 5.42 -19.39
N TRP A 80 -2.57 5.55 -19.45
CA TRP A 80 -3.23 6.83 -19.21
C TRP A 80 -3.09 7.32 -17.77
N LEU A 81 -3.23 6.43 -16.80
CA LEU A 81 -2.98 6.75 -15.40
C LEU A 81 -1.52 7.12 -15.18
N GLY A 82 -0.59 6.45 -15.87
CA GLY A 82 0.84 6.76 -15.82
C GLY A 82 1.14 8.17 -16.34
N ILE A 83 0.49 8.63 -17.42
CA ILE A 83 0.64 10.00 -17.90
C ILE A 83 0.17 11.01 -16.85
N VAL A 84 -0.99 10.78 -16.25
CA VAL A 84 -1.51 11.69 -15.19
C VAL A 84 -0.57 11.69 -13.98
N MET A 85 -0.10 10.53 -13.54
CA MET A 85 0.84 10.40 -12.42
C MET A 85 2.19 11.06 -12.74
N MET A 86 2.67 10.95 -13.98
CA MET A 86 3.87 11.63 -14.47
C MET A 86 3.73 13.15 -14.36
N LEU A 87 2.58 13.72 -14.75
CA LEU A 87 2.29 15.14 -14.58
C LEU A 87 2.25 15.53 -13.10
N CYS A 88 1.63 14.72 -12.23
CA CYS A 88 1.64 14.96 -10.79
C CYS A 88 3.07 15.03 -10.23
N PHE A 89 3.96 14.12 -10.64
CA PHE A 89 5.35 14.14 -10.19
C PHE A 89 6.16 15.28 -10.82
N TRP A 90 5.89 15.63 -12.06
CA TRP A 90 6.57 16.74 -12.73
C TRP A 90 6.34 18.08 -11.99
N TYR A 91 5.12 18.33 -11.54
CA TYR A 91 4.74 19.55 -10.82
C TYR A 91 4.77 19.40 -9.28
N ALA A 92 5.22 18.26 -8.74
CA ALA A 92 5.23 18.01 -7.30
C ALA A 92 6.04 19.04 -6.51
N SER A 93 7.21 19.47 -7.04
CA SER A 93 8.04 20.51 -6.41
C SER A 93 7.33 21.88 -6.36
N ASP A 94 6.61 22.22 -7.43
CA ASP A 94 5.91 23.51 -7.53
C ASP A 94 4.69 23.52 -6.60
N PHE A 95 4.00 22.38 -6.48
CA PHE A 95 2.93 22.19 -5.51
C PHE A 95 3.43 22.31 -4.07
N LEU A 96 4.58 21.71 -3.73
CA LEU A 96 5.19 21.80 -2.40
C LEU A 96 5.68 23.22 -2.08
N ALA A 97 6.09 24.01 -3.08
CA ALA A 97 6.47 25.40 -2.89
C ALA A 97 5.32 26.26 -2.36
N LEU A 98 4.04 25.90 -2.63
CA LEU A 98 2.87 26.60 -2.08
C LEU A 98 2.77 26.44 -0.54
N PHE A 99 3.39 25.41 0.03
CA PHE A 99 3.43 25.17 1.48
C PHE A 99 4.63 25.83 2.17
N HIS A 100 5.36 26.71 1.47
CA HIS A 100 6.52 27.46 2.00
C HIS A 100 7.69 26.57 2.46
N GLU A 101 7.86 25.41 1.84
CA GLU A 101 9.01 24.55 2.10
C GLU A 101 10.33 25.20 1.67
N PRO A 102 11.46 24.95 2.35
CA PRO A 102 12.73 25.58 2.07
C PRO A 102 13.20 25.37 0.62
N PRO A 103 13.58 26.44 -0.11
CA PRO A 103 13.94 26.34 -1.53
C PRO A 103 15.06 25.34 -1.84
N LYS A 104 16.01 25.17 -0.93
CA LYS A 104 17.10 24.18 -1.07
C LYS A 104 16.58 22.74 -1.12
N MET A 105 15.56 22.42 -0.31
CA MET A 105 14.96 21.09 -0.31
C MET A 105 14.14 20.85 -1.59
N LEU A 106 13.45 21.87 -2.08
CA LEU A 106 12.65 21.78 -3.31
C LEU A 106 13.50 21.48 -4.55
N ILE A 107 14.76 21.94 -4.59
CA ILE A 107 15.69 21.60 -5.67
C ILE A 107 15.92 20.09 -5.72
N TYR A 108 16.21 19.45 -4.58
CA TYR A 108 16.43 18.01 -4.49
C TYR A 108 15.15 17.23 -4.80
N VAL A 109 14.00 17.68 -4.32
CA VAL A 109 12.69 17.10 -4.61
C VAL A 109 12.42 17.13 -6.11
N ARG A 110 12.67 18.28 -6.76
CA ARG A 110 12.52 18.44 -8.20
C ARG A 110 13.44 17.50 -8.99
N GLN A 111 14.71 17.43 -8.61
CA GLN A 111 15.69 16.53 -9.25
C GLN A 111 15.25 15.07 -9.17
N TYR A 112 14.75 14.64 -8.00
CA TYR A 112 14.27 13.28 -7.80
C TYR A 112 13.07 12.96 -8.68
N PHE A 113 12.01 13.80 -8.60
CA PHE A 113 10.77 13.54 -9.33
C PHE A 113 10.94 13.64 -10.84
N HIS A 114 11.72 14.61 -11.35
CA HIS A 114 12.01 14.71 -12.78
C HIS A 114 12.76 13.45 -13.29
N ALA A 115 13.70 12.91 -12.53
CA ALA A 115 14.38 11.67 -12.88
C ALA A 115 13.42 10.46 -12.81
N LEU A 116 12.55 10.40 -11.79
CA LEU A 116 11.57 9.33 -11.60
C LEU A 116 10.52 9.30 -12.72
N THR A 117 10.14 10.45 -13.31
CA THR A 117 9.12 10.50 -14.37
C THR A 117 9.42 9.57 -15.53
N LEU A 118 10.71 9.31 -15.82
CA LEU A 118 11.12 8.35 -16.85
C LEU A 118 10.73 6.90 -16.54
N GLY A 119 10.48 6.60 -15.26
CA GLY A 119 10.10 5.27 -14.78
C GLY A 119 8.60 5.11 -14.49
N VAL A 120 7.81 6.18 -14.54
CA VAL A 120 6.40 6.14 -14.11
C VAL A 120 5.55 5.19 -14.96
N ILE A 121 5.70 5.23 -16.27
CA ILE A 121 4.96 4.34 -17.18
C ILE A 121 5.32 2.87 -16.93
N PRO A 122 6.60 2.45 -16.91
CA PRO A 122 6.94 1.07 -16.60
C PRO A 122 6.54 0.64 -15.20
N ILE A 123 6.54 1.52 -14.18
CA ILE A 123 5.98 1.22 -12.84
C ILE A 123 4.50 0.81 -12.95
N MET A 124 3.71 1.56 -13.71
CA MET A 124 2.30 1.27 -13.90
C MET A 124 2.06 -0.03 -14.69
N PHE A 125 2.88 -0.27 -15.73
CA PHE A 125 2.84 -1.49 -16.52
C PHE A 125 3.27 -2.72 -15.72
N GLN A 126 4.36 -2.63 -14.96
CA GLN A 126 4.81 -3.67 -14.05
C GLN A 126 3.69 -4.02 -13.06
N ASN A 127 3.07 -3.00 -12.44
CA ASN A 127 1.98 -3.23 -11.49
C ASN A 127 0.79 -3.95 -12.14
N CYS A 128 0.41 -3.58 -13.37
CA CYS A 128 -0.65 -4.27 -14.12
C CYS A 128 -0.33 -5.76 -14.33
N LEU A 129 0.89 -6.09 -14.74
CA LEU A 129 1.32 -7.48 -14.93
C LEU A 129 1.45 -8.24 -13.60
N GLU A 130 1.88 -7.58 -12.52
CA GLU A 130 1.87 -8.16 -11.18
C GLU A 130 0.44 -8.55 -10.75
N GLN A 131 -0.54 -7.66 -10.96
CA GLN A 131 -1.94 -7.93 -10.65
C GLN A 131 -2.49 -9.10 -11.49
N PHE A 132 -2.10 -9.20 -12.75
CA PHE A 132 -2.41 -10.37 -13.57
C PHE A 132 -1.81 -11.64 -12.96
N CYS A 133 -0.52 -11.65 -12.62
CA CYS A 133 0.15 -12.81 -12.02
C CYS A 133 -0.50 -13.23 -10.70
N TYR A 134 -0.95 -12.27 -9.87
CA TYR A 134 -1.68 -12.56 -8.64
C TYR A 134 -3.04 -13.18 -8.93
N GLY A 135 -3.79 -12.67 -9.92
CA GLY A 135 -5.10 -13.19 -10.31
C GLY A 135 -5.06 -14.63 -10.82
N VAL A 136 -3.96 -15.05 -11.49
CA VAL A 136 -3.74 -16.42 -11.98
C VAL A 136 -2.91 -17.29 -11.02
N LEU A 137 -2.73 -16.86 -9.77
CA LEU A 137 -1.98 -17.57 -8.70
C LEU A 137 -0.49 -17.84 -9.02
N LYS A 138 0.13 -17.01 -9.85
CA LYS A 138 1.57 -17.07 -10.17
C LYS A 138 2.41 -16.09 -9.33
N GLN A 139 2.04 -15.88 -8.07
CA GLN A 139 2.73 -14.96 -7.16
C GLN A 139 4.20 -15.30 -6.92
N ARG A 140 4.62 -16.56 -7.10
CA ARG A 140 6.04 -16.95 -6.95
C ARG A 140 6.93 -16.24 -7.96
N LEU A 141 6.45 -16.07 -9.20
CA LEU A 141 7.17 -15.33 -10.23
C LEU A 141 7.41 -13.88 -9.79
N VAL A 142 6.40 -13.21 -9.27
CA VAL A 142 6.51 -11.82 -8.80
C VAL A 142 7.51 -11.70 -7.63
N ILE A 143 7.49 -12.66 -6.68
CA ILE A 143 8.46 -12.68 -5.57
C ILE A 143 9.89 -12.84 -6.10
N MET A 144 10.11 -13.73 -7.08
CA MET A 144 11.43 -13.93 -7.67
C MET A 144 11.93 -12.68 -8.39
N ILE A 145 11.08 -12.02 -9.16
CA ILE A 145 11.44 -10.78 -9.87
C ILE A 145 11.77 -9.69 -8.86
N ASN A 146 10.96 -9.50 -7.81
CA ASN A 146 11.24 -8.50 -6.78
C ASN A 146 12.51 -8.80 -5.97
N ALA A 147 12.88 -10.07 -5.82
CA ALA A 147 14.16 -10.45 -5.21
C ALA A 147 15.35 -10.10 -6.14
N ILE A 148 15.23 -10.38 -7.44
CA ILE A 148 16.23 -9.96 -8.44
C ILE A 148 16.33 -8.43 -8.48
N SER A 149 15.20 -7.77 -8.46
CA SER A 149 15.07 -6.31 -8.41
C SER A 149 15.83 -5.70 -7.22
N LEU A 150 15.70 -6.27 -6.03
CA LEU A 150 16.46 -5.84 -4.84
C LEU A 150 17.97 -5.98 -5.05
N VAL A 151 18.41 -7.13 -5.58
CA VAL A 151 19.85 -7.43 -5.80
C VAL A 151 20.46 -6.52 -6.86
N LEU A 152 19.72 -6.16 -7.90
CA LEU A 152 20.19 -5.27 -8.98
C LEU A 152 20.00 -3.79 -8.63
N GLY A 153 18.92 -3.44 -7.97
CA GLY A 153 18.53 -2.05 -7.69
C GLY A 153 19.43 -1.37 -6.66
N VAL A 154 19.84 -2.09 -5.61
CA VAL A 154 20.72 -1.53 -4.58
C VAL A 154 22.10 -1.14 -5.13
N PRO A 155 22.83 -1.99 -5.89
CA PRO A 155 24.05 -1.57 -6.55
C PRO A 155 23.85 -0.47 -7.58
N LEU A 156 22.76 -0.52 -8.36
CA LEU A 156 22.44 0.52 -9.33
C LEU A 156 22.25 1.89 -8.65
N ALA A 157 21.49 1.93 -7.55
CA ALA A 157 21.32 3.13 -6.75
C ALA A 157 22.66 3.65 -6.22
N TYR A 158 23.52 2.77 -5.69
CA TYR A 158 24.84 3.14 -5.21
C TYR A 158 25.71 3.77 -6.32
N ILE A 159 25.75 3.15 -7.50
CA ILE A 159 26.54 3.63 -8.64
C ILE A 159 26.06 5.02 -9.07
N LEU A 160 24.77 5.23 -9.22
CA LEU A 160 24.20 6.50 -9.70
C LEU A 160 24.23 7.61 -8.66
N ILE A 161 24.06 7.30 -7.38
CA ILE A 161 24.10 8.29 -6.29
C ILE A 161 25.53 8.81 -6.14
N PHE A 162 26.52 7.91 -6.06
CA PHE A 162 27.91 8.26 -5.71
C PHE A 162 28.84 8.42 -6.93
N GLY A 163 28.38 8.19 -8.14
CA GLY A 163 29.18 8.38 -9.35
C GLY A 163 30.31 7.37 -9.46
N LYS A 164 30.02 6.07 -9.39
CA LYS A 164 31.01 5.01 -9.55
C LYS A 164 31.02 4.46 -10.98
N LEU A 165 32.00 3.64 -11.32
CA LEU A 165 32.17 3.02 -12.64
C LEU A 165 32.26 4.03 -13.82
N GLY A 166 32.82 5.22 -13.57
CA GLY A 166 32.98 6.25 -14.61
C GLY A 166 31.76 7.11 -14.89
N LEU A 167 30.66 6.91 -14.14
CA LEU A 167 29.47 7.77 -14.22
C LEU A 167 29.60 8.99 -13.30
N PRO A 168 28.99 10.14 -13.65
CA PRO A 168 28.97 11.30 -12.77
C PRO A 168 28.10 11.02 -11.53
N ALA A 169 28.46 11.61 -10.38
CA ALA A 169 27.67 11.55 -9.16
C ALA A 169 26.39 12.39 -9.34
N LEU A 170 25.25 11.73 -9.47
CA LEU A 170 23.95 12.36 -9.69
C LEU A 170 23.22 12.69 -8.37
N GLY A 171 23.73 12.22 -7.21
CA GLY A 171 23.11 12.48 -5.91
C GLY A 171 21.64 12.05 -5.86
N VAL A 172 20.76 12.96 -5.47
CA VAL A 172 19.31 12.71 -5.34
C VAL A 172 18.63 12.40 -6.68
N ALA A 173 19.09 13.02 -7.78
CA ALA A 173 18.62 12.66 -9.12
C ALA A 173 18.99 11.22 -9.47
N GLY A 174 20.17 10.75 -9.05
CA GLY A 174 20.62 9.37 -9.21
C GLY A 174 19.73 8.37 -8.48
N LEU A 175 19.19 8.74 -7.31
CA LEU A 175 18.19 7.94 -6.59
C LEU A 175 16.90 7.80 -7.42
N GLY A 176 16.33 8.89 -7.93
CA GLY A 176 15.13 8.86 -8.78
C GLY A 176 15.35 8.07 -10.07
N LEU A 177 16.52 8.26 -10.71
CA LEU A 177 16.89 7.56 -11.94
C LEU A 177 17.09 6.05 -11.71
N SER A 178 17.66 5.65 -10.56
CA SER A 178 17.81 4.24 -10.23
C SER A 178 16.45 3.52 -10.12
N PHE A 179 15.46 4.15 -9.49
CA PHE A 179 14.10 3.62 -9.45
C PHE A 179 13.46 3.56 -10.84
N ALA A 180 13.71 4.56 -11.69
CA ALA A 180 13.19 4.58 -13.05
C ALA A 180 13.78 3.43 -13.90
N ILE A 181 15.10 3.26 -13.88
CA ILE A 181 15.80 2.18 -14.61
C ILE A 181 15.35 0.81 -14.08
N GLN A 182 15.28 0.66 -12.76
CA GLN A 182 14.83 -0.57 -12.12
C GLN A 182 13.40 -0.94 -12.58
N ALA A 183 12.49 0.01 -12.62
CA ALA A 183 11.12 -0.23 -13.09
C ALA A 183 11.09 -0.71 -14.56
N TRP A 184 11.95 -0.19 -15.42
CA TRP A 184 12.11 -0.69 -16.78
C TRP A 184 12.63 -2.12 -16.83
N ILE A 185 13.66 -2.43 -16.02
CA ILE A 185 14.22 -3.78 -15.94
C ILE A 185 13.16 -4.78 -15.46
N ASP A 186 12.45 -4.46 -14.38
CA ASP A 186 11.42 -5.32 -13.79
C ASP A 186 10.26 -5.55 -14.75
N PHE A 187 9.79 -4.49 -15.42
CA PHE A 187 8.76 -4.58 -16.45
C PHE A 187 9.21 -5.48 -17.61
N MET A 188 10.44 -5.28 -18.13
CA MET A 188 10.97 -6.06 -19.23
C MET A 188 11.17 -7.54 -18.86
N ILE A 189 11.62 -7.84 -17.65
CA ILE A 189 11.72 -9.22 -17.16
C ILE A 189 10.32 -9.84 -17.08
N LEU A 190 9.36 -9.13 -16.47
CA LEU A 190 8.02 -9.67 -16.26
C LEU A 190 7.27 -9.90 -17.58
N ILE A 191 7.33 -8.96 -18.54
CA ILE A 191 6.68 -9.12 -19.84
C ILE A 191 7.34 -10.24 -20.65
N THR A 192 8.68 -10.37 -20.58
CA THR A 192 9.41 -11.47 -21.22
C THR A 192 9.01 -12.81 -20.63
N CYS A 193 8.90 -12.92 -19.31
CA CYS A 193 8.39 -14.13 -18.66
C CYS A 193 6.97 -14.45 -19.12
N CYS A 194 6.09 -13.44 -19.22
CA CYS A 194 4.73 -13.63 -19.72
C CYS A 194 4.68 -14.09 -21.19
N TYR A 195 5.68 -13.71 -22.01
CA TYR A 195 5.78 -14.11 -23.41
C TYR A 195 6.35 -15.53 -23.60
N VAL A 196 7.43 -15.85 -22.86
CA VAL A 196 8.21 -17.10 -23.06
C VAL A 196 7.58 -18.28 -22.34
N MET A 197 7.06 -18.10 -21.12
CA MET A 197 6.58 -19.22 -20.31
C MET A 197 5.31 -19.84 -20.90
N ASN A 198 5.32 -21.16 -21.12
CA ASN A 198 4.18 -21.89 -21.67
C ASN A 198 2.90 -21.76 -20.84
N ASP A 199 3.03 -21.60 -19.53
CA ASP A 199 1.92 -21.40 -18.60
C ASP A 199 1.05 -20.18 -18.92
N PHE A 200 1.61 -19.15 -19.54
CA PHE A 200 0.91 -17.92 -19.89
C PHE A 200 0.36 -17.91 -21.32
N LYS A 201 0.83 -18.79 -22.21
CA LYS A 201 0.36 -18.85 -23.61
C LYS A 201 -1.15 -19.05 -23.73
N LYS A 202 -1.74 -19.83 -22.80
CA LYS A 202 -3.19 -20.08 -22.76
C LYS A 202 -4.06 -18.84 -22.55
N PHE A 203 -3.48 -17.74 -22.05
CA PHE A 203 -4.21 -16.50 -21.79
C PHE A 203 -4.22 -15.55 -22.98
N GLU A 204 -3.49 -15.88 -24.07
CA GLU A 204 -3.43 -15.10 -25.31
C GLU A 204 -3.19 -13.59 -25.07
N LEU A 205 -2.26 -13.25 -24.19
CA LEU A 205 -1.99 -11.86 -23.77
C LEU A 205 -1.66 -10.92 -24.93
N PHE A 206 -1.00 -11.42 -25.96
CA PHE A 206 -0.49 -10.64 -27.09
C PHE A 206 -1.35 -10.76 -28.37
N LYS A 207 -2.46 -11.50 -28.31
CA LYS A 207 -3.36 -11.64 -29.47
C LYS A 207 -4.10 -10.34 -29.74
N LYS A 208 -3.99 -9.81 -30.97
CA LYS A 208 -4.69 -8.60 -31.38
C LYS A 208 -6.21 -8.82 -31.38
N ARG A 209 -6.96 -8.03 -30.61
CA ARG A 209 -8.42 -8.12 -30.47
C ARG A 209 -9.07 -6.80 -30.92
N SER A 210 -10.01 -6.88 -31.86
CA SER A 210 -10.44 -5.73 -32.66
C SER A 210 -11.56 -4.85 -32.09
N HIS A 211 -12.37 -5.29 -31.09
CA HIS A 211 -13.62 -4.56 -30.76
C HIS A 211 -14.05 -4.46 -29.28
N THR A 212 -13.25 -4.84 -28.29
CA THR A 212 -13.74 -4.98 -26.91
C THR A 212 -13.20 -3.95 -25.91
N GLY A 213 -12.45 -2.94 -26.36
CA GLY A 213 -11.63 -2.07 -25.51
C GLY A 213 -12.38 -1.33 -24.40
N TRP A 214 -13.39 -0.56 -24.74
CA TRP A 214 -14.00 0.40 -23.82
C TRP A 214 -14.79 -0.25 -22.65
N ILE A 215 -15.48 -1.37 -22.91
CA ILE A 215 -16.27 -2.06 -21.89
C ILE A 215 -15.38 -2.62 -20.78
N TYR A 216 -14.26 -3.24 -21.16
CA TYR A 216 -13.29 -3.78 -20.20
C TYR A 216 -12.61 -2.67 -19.38
N LEU A 217 -12.16 -1.61 -20.07
CA LEU A 217 -11.53 -0.45 -19.43
C LEU A 217 -12.48 0.20 -18.41
N LYS A 218 -13.73 0.46 -18.82
CA LYS A 218 -14.76 1.03 -17.94
C LYS A 218 -15.03 0.14 -16.72
N LYS A 219 -15.02 -1.19 -16.87
CA LYS A 219 -15.24 -2.12 -15.75
C LYS A 219 -14.06 -2.11 -14.79
N ILE A 220 -12.80 -2.15 -15.28
CA ILE A 220 -11.60 -2.05 -14.44
C ILE A 220 -11.63 -0.74 -13.65
N PHE A 221 -11.88 0.39 -14.32
CA PHE A 221 -11.95 1.70 -13.67
C PHE A 221 -13.09 1.75 -12.64
N ARG A 222 -14.30 1.26 -12.98
CA ARG A 222 -15.48 1.26 -12.08
C ARG A 222 -15.24 0.48 -10.79
N ILE A 223 -14.48 -0.60 -10.85
CA ILE A 223 -14.15 -1.42 -9.66
C ILE A 223 -12.96 -0.82 -8.92
N GLY A 224 -12.00 -0.19 -9.62
CA GLY A 224 -10.75 0.32 -9.05
C GLY A 224 -10.85 1.70 -8.43
N TRP A 225 -11.63 2.65 -9.02
CA TRP A 225 -11.68 4.02 -8.49
C TRP A 225 -12.13 4.12 -7.02
N PRO A 226 -13.07 3.27 -6.51
CA PRO A 226 -13.42 3.35 -5.10
C PRO A 226 -12.25 2.97 -4.19
N MET A 227 -11.40 2.04 -4.63
CA MET A 227 -10.19 1.67 -3.87
C MET A 227 -9.21 2.84 -3.80
N SER A 228 -9.02 3.54 -4.91
CA SER A 228 -8.17 4.74 -4.97
C SER A 228 -8.65 5.85 -4.04
N VAL A 229 -9.94 6.15 -4.08
CA VAL A 229 -10.56 7.16 -3.20
C VAL A 229 -10.46 6.73 -1.73
N GLN A 230 -10.64 5.44 -1.43
CA GLN A 230 -10.48 4.93 -0.07
C GLN A 230 -9.06 5.13 0.44
N PHE A 231 -8.03 4.70 -0.32
CA PHE A 231 -6.64 4.88 0.10
C PHE A 231 -6.24 6.34 0.23
N GLY A 232 -6.61 7.17 -0.76
CA GLY A 232 -6.34 8.61 -0.70
C GLY A 232 -7.00 9.27 0.50
N GLY A 233 -8.25 8.96 0.76
CA GLY A 233 -8.99 9.51 1.90
C GLY A 233 -8.48 9.01 3.26
N GLU A 234 -8.06 7.74 3.37
CA GLU A 234 -7.43 7.21 4.59
C GLU A 234 -6.07 7.87 4.84
N LEU A 235 -5.24 8.05 3.81
CA LEU A 235 -3.95 8.75 3.93
C LEU A 235 -4.14 10.23 4.32
N GLY A 236 -5.15 10.90 3.75
CA GLY A 236 -5.53 12.25 4.16
C GLY A 236 -5.94 12.31 5.63
N ALA A 237 -6.73 11.36 6.11
CA ALA A 237 -7.10 11.26 7.52
C ALA A 237 -5.88 11.02 8.42
N PHE A 238 -4.94 10.15 8.02
CA PHE A 238 -3.69 9.95 8.76
C PHE A 238 -2.83 11.21 8.86
N PHE A 239 -2.79 12.02 7.80
CA PHE A 239 -2.12 13.32 7.83
C PHE A 239 -2.76 14.25 8.86
N VAL A 240 -4.10 14.39 8.84
CA VAL A 240 -4.83 15.23 9.81
C VAL A 240 -4.62 14.72 11.25
N ILE A 241 -4.68 13.40 11.48
CA ILE A 241 -4.40 12.78 12.77
C ILE A 241 -3.00 13.16 13.28
N THR A 242 -1.99 13.09 12.40
CA THR A 242 -0.62 13.44 12.77
C THR A 242 -0.49 14.91 13.17
N MET A 243 -1.14 15.81 12.42
CA MET A 243 -1.20 17.25 12.75
C MET A 243 -1.84 17.48 14.12
N MET A 244 -3.00 16.85 14.38
CA MET A 244 -3.71 16.99 15.65
C MET A 244 -2.89 16.45 16.84
N ILE A 245 -2.18 15.33 16.66
CA ILE A 245 -1.26 14.81 17.69
C ILE A 245 -0.09 15.78 17.90
N GLY A 246 0.38 16.47 16.85
CA GLY A 246 1.40 17.51 16.96
C GLY A 246 1.01 18.65 17.89
N TRP A 247 -0.28 19.04 17.93
CA TRP A 247 -0.80 20.07 18.85
C TRP A 247 -0.75 19.64 20.33
N LEU A 248 -0.68 18.34 20.61
CA LEU A 248 -0.56 17.79 21.98
C LEU A 248 0.88 17.83 22.51
N GLY A 249 1.85 18.21 21.67
CA GLY A 249 3.24 18.41 22.05
C GLY A 249 4.21 17.38 21.45
N THR A 250 5.50 17.72 21.55
CA THR A 250 6.59 16.96 20.89
C THR A 250 6.74 15.54 21.42
N ASN A 251 6.54 15.33 22.71
CA ASN A 251 6.63 13.97 23.32
C ASN A 251 5.50 13.06 22.82
N ALA A 252 4.28 13.59 22.68
CA ALA A 252 3.13 12.87 22.16
C ALA A 252 3.34 12.49 20.68
N LEU A 253 3.83 13.45 19.89
CA LEU A 253 4.14 13.23 18.48
C LEU A 253 5.24 12.18 18.31
N ALA A 254 6.35 12.29 19.07
CA ALA A 254 7.46 11.33 19.01
C ALA A 254 7.02 9.91 19.37
N ALA A 255 6.28 9.73 20.48
CA ALA A 255 5.75 8.43 20.89
C ALA A 255 4.79 7.84 19.84
N SER A 256 3.92 8.69 19.27
CA SER A 256 3.01 8.27 18.19
C SER A 256 3.76 7.86 16.93
N GLN A 257 4.81 8.56 16.53
CA GLN A 257 5.61 8.22 15.36
C GLN A 257 6.34 6.88 15.53
N ILE A 258 6.92 6.60 16.70
CA ILE A 258 7.56 5.31 16.99
C ILE A 258 6.56 4.15 16.80
N THR A 259 5.38 4.26 17.39
CA THR A 259 4.35 3.23 17.26
C THR A 259 3.80 3.11 15.82
N GLN A 260 3.68 4.23 15.11
CA GLN A 260 3.20 4.27 13.73
C GLN A 260 4.17 3.56 12.75
N GLN A 261 5.48 3.67 12.95
CA GLN A 261 6.47 2.96 12.12
C GLN A 261 6.32 1.43 12.23
N TRP A 262 6.09 0.93 13.45
CA TRP A 262 5.81 -0.48 13.66
C TRP A 262 4.48 -0.90 13.04
N LEU A 263 3.45 -0.04 13.12
CA LEU A 263 2.17 -0.31 12.47
C LEU A 263 2.34 -0.47 10.95
N PHE A 264 3.08 0.42 10.30
CA PHE A 264 3.30 0.33 8.85
C PHE A 264 3.99 -0.97 8.44
N LEU A 265 4.93 -1.47 9.26
CA LEU A 265 5.59 -2.76 8.99
C LEU A 265 4.58 -3.92 9.01
N VAL A 266 3.61 -3.89 9.93
CA VAL A 266 2.63 -4.96 10.13
C VAL A 266 1.45 -4.85 9.15
N ILE A 267 1.11 -3.66 8.69
CA ILE A 267 -0.02 -3.45 7.78
C ILE A 267 0.23 -4.08 6.40
N VAL A 268 1.50 -4.18 5.97
CA VAL A 268 1.87 -4.76 4.67
C VAL A 268 1.45 -6.23 4.54
N PRO A 269 1.79 -7.15 5.45
CA PRO A 269 1.28 -8.52 5.40
C PRO A 269 -0.24 -8.62 5.55
N ILE A 270 -0.88 -7.78 6.38
CA ILE A 270 -2.34 -7.74 6.52
C ILE A 270 -3.00 -7.38 5.18
N PHE A 271 -2.47 -6.35 4.51
CA PHE A 271 -2.95 -5.93 3.19
C PHE A 271 -2.80 -7.04 2.15
N ALA A 272 -1.66 -7.73 2.13
CA ALA A 272 -1.43 -8.85 1.23
C ALA A 272 -2.39 -10.04 1.49
N MET A 273 -2.72 -10.31 2.76
CA MET A 273 -3.74 -11.30 3.13
C MET A 273 -5.13 -10.89 2.67
N SER A 274 -5.49 -9.62 2.85
CA SER A 274 -6.74 -9.03 2.37
C SER A 274 -6.90 -9.17 0.86
N GLU A 275 -5.85 -8.83 0.10
CA GLU A 275 -5.83 -8.94 -1.36
C GLU A 275 -5.93 -10.39 -1.83
N SER A 276 -5.17 -11.30 -1.19
CA SER A 276 -5.23 -12.74 -1.48
C SER A 276 -6.61 -13.33 -1.22
N ALA A 277 -7.24 -12.97 -0.10
CA ALA A 277 -8.60 -13.39 0.23
C ALA A 277 -9.61 -12.93 -0.84
N GLY A 278 -9.51 -11.69 -1.31
CA GLY A 278 -10.35 -11.18 -2.37
C GLY A 278 -10.16 -11.90 -3.71
N ILE A 279 -8.93 -12.24 -4.07
CA ILE A 279 -8.64 -13.01 -5.29
C ILE A 279 -9.26 -14.42 -5.21
N LEU A 280 -9.09 -15.11 -4.08
CA LEU A 280 -9.68 -16.44 -3.86
C LEU A 280 -11.21 -16.41 -3.91
N VAL A 281 -11.83 -15.40 -3.29
CA VAL A 281 -13.29 -15.17 -3.42
C VAL A 281 -13.69 -14.96 -4.88
N GLY A 282 -12.96 -14.11 -5.62
CA GLY A 282 -13.18 -13.90 -7.04
C GLY A 282 -13.12 -15.20 -7.84
N GLN A 283 -12.13 -16.05 -7.58
CA GLN A 283 -11.98 -17.35 -8.23
C GLN A 283 -13.13 -18.31 -7.91
N SER A 284 -13.56 -18.39 -6.65
CA SER A 284 -14.68 -19.25 -6.26
C SER A 284 -15.99 -18.79 -6.89
N VAL A 285 -16.21 -17.45 -6.96
CA VAL A 285 -17.37 -16.88 -7.68
C VAL A 285 -17.31 -17.23 -9.17
N GLY A 286 -16.16 -17.11 -9.78
CA GLY A 286 -15.94 -17.50 -11.17
C GLY A 286 -16.21 -18.98 -11.44
N ALA A 287 -15.78 -19.84 -10.53
CA ALA A 287 -16.02 -21.29 -10.58
C ALA A 287 -17.46 -21.68 -10.22
N ARG A 288 -18.30 -20.72 -9.78
CA ARG A 288 -19.66 -20.94 -9.23
C ARG A 288 -19.67 -21.86 -7.99
N ASP A 289 -18.56 -21.89 -7.25
CA ASP A 289 -18.42 -22.63 -6.00
C ASP A 289 -18.66 -21.70 -4.81
N PHE A 290 -19.92 -21.44 -4.52
CA PHE A 290 -20.33 -20.49 -3.46
C PHE A 290 -20.15 -21.08 -2.05
N ASP A 291 -20.07 -22.40 -1.92
CA ASP A 291 -19.90 -23.07 -0.63
C ASP A 291 -18.51 -22.79 -0.04
N GLN A 292 -17.51 -22.60 -0.90
CA GLN A 292 -16.17 -22.26 -0.46
C GLN A 292 -16.04 -20.83 0.07
N LEU A 293 -16.93 -19.90 -0.26
CA LEU A 293 -16.81 -18.50 0.14
C LEU A 293 -16.74 -18.31 1.65
N LYS A 294 -17.55 -19.06 2.40
CA LYS A 294 -17.53 -19.03 3.86
C LYS A 294 -16.22 -19.56 4.43
N SER A 295 -15.72 -20.65 3.87
CA SER A 295 -14.45 -21.26 4.27
C SER A 295 -13.28 -20.31 3.99
N ILE A 296 -13.21 -19.70 2.80
CA ILE A 296 -12.19 -18.71 2.44
C ILE A 296 -12.23 -17.52 3.40
N GLY A 297 -13.44 -16.98 3.68
CA GLY A 297 -13.60 -15.87 4.61
C GLY A 297 -13.09 -16.21 6.01
N ASN A 298 -13.53 -17.33 6.57
CA ASN A 298 -13.12 -17.77 7.89
C ASN A 298 -11.63 -18.07 7.98
N SER A 299 -11.08 -18.81 7.01
CA SER A 299 -9.64 -19.15 6.99
C SER A 299 -8.77 -17.90 6.86
N SER A 300 -9.16 -16.94 6.01
CA SER A 300 -8.43 -15.68 5.86
C SER A 300 -8.45 -14.86 7.15
N LEU A 301 -9.59 -14.78 7.83
CA LEU A 301 -9.71 -14.09 9.11
C LEU A 301 -8.88 -14.78 10.20
N VAL A 302 -8.97 -16.10 10.33
CA VAL A 302 -8.23 -16.88 11.34
C VAL A 302 -6.72 -16.72 11.14
N LEU A 303 -6.24 -16.87 9.91
CA LEU A 303 -4.81 -16.71 9.60
C LEU A 303 -4.32 -15.28 9.89
N THR A 304 -5.09 -14.27 9.49
CA THR A 304 -4.71 -12.88 9.73
C THR A 304 -4.76 -12.53 11.22
N LEU A 305 -5.82 -12.94 11.93
CA LEU A 305 -5.91 -12.74 13.38
C LEU A 305 -4.80 -13.49 14.13
N GLY A 306 -4.43 -14.69 13.70
CA GLY A 306 -3.29 -15.43 14.28
C GLY A 306 -1.98 -14.65 14.17
N LEU A 307 -1.69 -14.10 12.97
CA LEU A 307 -0.52 -13.24 12.78
C LEU A 307 -0.60 -11.97 13.63
N VAL A 308 -1.75 -11.30 13.63
CA VAL A 308 -1.97 -10.05 14.36
C VAL A 308 -1.87 -10.28 15.87
N LEU A 309 -2.42 -11.36 16.40
CA LEU A 309 -2.32 -11.69 17.81
C LEU A 309 -0.86 -11.95 18.22
N LEU A 310 -0.08 -12.64 17.40
CA LEU A 310 1.35 -12.85 17.64
C LEU A 310 2.12 -11.52 17.71
N VAL A 311 1.87 -10.60 16.78
CA VAL A 311 2.49 -9.28 16.79
C VAL A 311 1.98 -8.42 17.92
N SER A 312 0.69 -8.47 18.22
CA SER A 312 0.08 -7.76 19.34
C SER A 312 0.67 -8.21 20.68
N LEU A 313 0.95 -9.50 20.81
CA LEU A 313 1.63 -10.05 21.99
C LEU A 313 3.05 -9.48 22.12
N ALA A 314 3.79 -9.36 21.02
CA ALA A 314 5.11 -8.71 21.05
C ALA A 314 5.02 -7.22 21.43
N PHE A 315 4.00 -6.49 20.99
CA PHE A 315 3.77 -5.10 21.38
C PHE A 315 3.48 -4.93 22.87
N VAL A 316 2.77 -5.89 23.46
CA VAL A 316 2.43 -5.86 24.89
C VAL A 316 3.59 -6.35 25.77
N LEU A 317 4.30 -7.41 25.37
CA LEU A 317 5.34 -8.04 26.19
C LEU A 317 6.70 -7.35 26.07
N CYS A 318 7.03 -6.82 24.88
CA CYS A 318 8.37 -6.30 24.58
C CYS A 318 8.37 -4.82 24.13
N PRO A 319 7.58 -3.89 24.71
CA PRO A 319 7.49 -2.52 24.24
C PRO A 319 8.83 -1.77 24.35
N ASN A 320 9.63 -2.06 25.37
CA ASN A 320 10.94 -1.45 25.56
C ASN A 320 11.94 -1.84 24.47
N PHE A 321 11.95 -3.12 24.10
CA PHE A 321 12.78 -3.62 23.02
C PHE A 321 12.41 -2.95 21.69
N LEU A 322 11.13 -2.84 21.40
CA LEU A 322 10.66 -2.18 20.18
C LEU A 322 10.97 -0.67 20.15
N ALA A 323 10.85 0.00 21.30
CA ALA A 323 11.20 1.41 21.43
C ALA A 323 12.71 1.65 21.33
N SER A 324 13.55 0.70 21.75
CA SER A 324 15.02 0.83 21.75
C SER A 324 15.62 0.98 20.32
N PHE A 325 14.91 0.54 19.29
CA PHE A 325 15.31 0.76 17.89
C PHE A 325 15.29 2.22 17.47
N TYR A 326 14.49 3.07 18.14
CA TYR A 326 14.28 4.47 17.78
C TYR A 326 14.86 5.47 18.78
N MET A 327 15.05 5.05 20.03
CA MET A 327 15.58 5.93 21.07
C MET A 327 16.39 5.17 22.12
N ASN A 328 17.34 5.87 22.73
CA ASN A 328 18.04 5.33 23.89
C ASN A 328 17.11 5.34 25.12
N ILE A 329 16.68 4.15 25.55
CA ILE A 329 15.70 3.94 26.63
C ILE A 329 16.29 4.20 28.04
N HIS A 330 17.62 4.28 28.16
CA HIS A 330 18.32 4.47 29.44
C HIS A 330 18.53 5.95 29.80
N LEU A 331 18.26 6.87 28.87
CA LEU A 331 18.38 8.30 29.12
C LEU A 331 17.15 8.82 29.88
N ALA A 332 17.36 9.44 31.05
CA ALA A 332 16.28 10.02 31.85
C ALA A 332 15.41 11.03 31.08
N LYS A 333 16.00 11.77 30.13
CA LYS A 333 15.29 12.71 29.25
C LYS A 333 14.20 12.01 28.43
N ASN A 334 14.35 10.74 28.11
CA ASN A 334 13.43 9.95 27.27
C ASN A 334 12.35 9.22 28.08
N SER A 335 12.36 9.29 29.40
CA SER A 335 11.44 8.53 30.27
C SER A 335 9.96 8.82 29.99
N GLY A 336 9.61 10.09 29.75
CA GLY A 336 8.24 10.49 29.41
C GLY A 336 7.78 9.95 28.06
N ILE A 337 8.64 9.98 27.03
CA ILE A 337 8.35 9.43 25.70
C ILE A 337 8.22 7.90 25.82
N LEU A 338 9.11 7.23 26.56
CA LEU A 338 9.08 5.79 26.76
C LEU A 338 7.78 5.32 27.46
N HIS A 339 7.35 6.03 28.50
CA HIS A 339 6.09 5.72 29.17
C HIS A 339 4.90 5.82 28.22
N LEU A 340 4.78 6.92 27.47
CA LEU A 340 3.74 7.10 26.46
C LEU A 340 3.80 6.00 25.38
N THR A 341 5.00 5.69 24.88
CA THR A 341 5.20 4.67 23.84
C THR A 341 4.73 3.29 24.30
N ARG A 342 5.00 2.90 25.57
CA ARG A 342 4.51 1.64 26.15
C ARG A 342 2.98 1.56 26.12
N VAL A 343 2.30 2.61 26.59
CA VAL A 343 0.83 2.65 26.60
C VAL A 343 0.29 2.62 25.17
N LEU A 344 0.92 3.37 24.25
CA LEU A 344 0.50 3.41 22.86
C LEU A 344 0.69 2.06 22.14
N PHE A 345 1.71 1.26 22.48
CA PHE A 345 1.85 -0.10 21.94
C PHE A 345 0.69 -1.01 22.35
N VAL A 346 0.23 -0.92 23.60
CA VAL A 346 -0.94 -1.69 24.06
C VAL A 346 -2.20 -1.29 23.30
N ILE A 347 -2.43 0.01 23.12
CA ILE A 347 -3.57 0.51 22.34
C ILE A 347 -3.44 0.09 20.88
N MET A 348 -2.22 0.12 20.31
CA MET A 348 -1.94 -0.28 18.94
C MET A 348 -2.20 -1.77 18.70
N ALA A 349 -1.96 -2.63 19.69
CA ALA A 349 -2.32 -4.05 19.63
C ALA A 349 -3.83 -4.24 19.38
N VAL A 350 -4.67 -3.46 20.06
CA VAL A 350 -6.13 -3.44 19.83
C VAL A 350 -6.47 -2.86 18.46
N THR A 351 -5.80 -1.77 18.07
CA THR A 351 -5.97 -1.16 16.74
C THR A 351 -5.73 -2.17 15.62
N LEU A 352 -4.66 -2.98 15.73
CA LEU A 352 -4.32 -4.01 14.73
C LEU A 352 -5.42 -5.07 14.59
N ILE A 353 -6.05 -5.50 15.70
CA ILE A 353 -7.12 -6.48 15.64
C ILE A 353 -8.32 -5.93 14.87
N PHE A 354 -8.78 -4.73 15.20
CA PHE A 354 -9.96 -4.14 14.54
C PHE A 354 -9.68 -3.78 13.07
N SER A 355 -8.51 -3.20 12.79
CA SER A 355 -8.12 -2.87 11.41
C SER A 355 -7.96 -4.14 10.56
N SER A 356 -7.38 -5.21 11.10
CA SER A 356 -7.20 -6.45 10.34
C SER A 356 -8.53 -7.11 9.95
N VAL A 357 -9.50 -7.15 10.85
CA VAL A 357 -10.86 -7.65 10.56
C VAL A 357 -11.50 -6.80 9.47
N ARG A 358 -11.44 -5.46 9.61
CA ARG A 358 -11.97 -4.51 8.62
C ARG A 358 -11.31 -4.71 7.24
N ASP A 359 -10.00 -4.80 7.19
CA ASP A 359 -9.23 -4.81 5.96
C ASP A 359 -9.37 -6.14 5.21
N VAL A 360 -9.30 -7.28 5.93
CA VAL A 360 -9.52 -8.60 5.32
C VAL A 360 -10.95 -8.72 4.80
N THR A 361 -11.93 -8.31 5.59
CA THR A 361 -13.34 -8.38 5.15
C THR A 361 -13.61 -7.44 3.97
N SER A 362 -12.95 -6.28 3.92
CA SER A 362 -12.97 -5.39 2.75
C SER A 362 -12.39 -6.09 1.52
N GLY A 363 -11.31 -6.84 1.67
CA GLY A 363 -10.72 -7.66 0.60
C GLY A 363 -11.69 -8.70 0.06
N LEU A 364 -12.38 -9.42 0.96
CA LEU A 364 -13.41 -10.39 0.58
C LEU A 364 -14.54 -9.74 -0.25
N LEU A 365 -15.04 -8.56 0.17
CA LEU A 365 -16.05 -7.80 -0.57
C LEU A 365 -15.54 -7.32 -1.93
N ARG A 366 -14.28 -6.90 -2.03
CA ARG A 366 -13.65 -6.54 -3.32
C ARG A 366 -13.61 -7.72 -4.29
N GLY A 367 -13.39 -8.94 -3.78
CA GLY A 367 -13.51 -10.17 -4.58
C GLY A 367 -14.91 -10.41 -5.17
N LEU A 368 -15.95 -9.90 -4.52
CA LEU A 368 -17.34 -9.86 -5.03
C LEU A 368 -17.64 -8.63 -5.90
N PHE A 369 -16.63 -7.81 -6.24
CA PHE A 369 -16.77 -6.51 -6.90
C PHE A 369 -17.60 -5.46 -6.11
N ASP A 370 -17.86 -5.69 -4.83
CA ASP A 370 -18.48 -4.71 -3.93
C ASP A 370 -17.37 -3.81 -3.33
N THR A 371 -16.82 -2.91 -4.15
CA THR A 371 -15.72 -2.01 -3.77
C THR A 371 -16.22 -0.67 -3.22
N GLN A 372 -17.43 -0.25 -3.59
CA GLN A 372 -18.00 1.02 -3.16
C GLN A 372 -18.36 1.03 -1.68
N PHE A 373 -18.90 -0.07 -1.16
CA PHE A 373 -19.30 -0.15 0.24
C PHE A 373 -18.11 -0.06 1.20
N PRO A 374 -17.02 -0.84 1.04
CA PRO A 374 -15.81 -0.65 1.85
C PRO A 374 -15.21 0.76 1.76
N MET A 375 -15.23 1.39 0.57
CA MET A 375 -14.80 2.78 0.40
C MET A 375 -15.64 3.74 1.24
N GLN A 376 -16.95 3.69 1.11
CA GLN A 376 -17.87 4.59 1.83
C GLN A 376 -17.71 4.44 3.35
N ILE A 377 -17.73 3.20 3.84
CA ILE A 377 -17.57 2.94 5.27
C ILE A 377 -16.15 3.30 5.75
N GLY A 378 -15.10 3.01 4.97
CA GLY A 378 -13.73 3.39 5.31
C GLY A 378 -13.58 4.90 5.48
N LEU A 379 -14.11 5.69 4.55
CA LEU A 379 -14.09 7.15 4.63
C LEU A 379 -14.94 7.69 5.79
N LEU A 380 -16.18 7.21 5.93
CA LEU A 380 -17.05 7.62 7.03
C LEU A 380 -16.43 7.31 8.39
N VAL A 381 -15.87 6.12 8.55
CA VAL A 381 -15.19 5.71 9.79
C VAL A 381 -14.01 6.63 10.09
N MET A 382 -13.13 6.90 9.13
CA MET A 382 -11.95 7.72 9.36
C MET A 382 -12.29 9.18 9.64
N TRP A 383 -13.15 9.79 8.82
CA TRP A 383 -13.44 11.22 8.89
C TRP A 383 -14.54 11.58 9.89
N CYS A 384 -15.57 10.74 10.06
CA CYS A 384 -16.72 11.04 10.90
C CYS A 384 -16.69 10.34 12.27
N LEU A 385 -15.87 9.30 12.46
CA LEU A 385 -15.77 8.61 13.75
C LEU A 385 -14.36 8.74 14.35
N VAL A 386 -13.32 8.26 13.66
CA VAL A 386 -11.94 8.24 14.21
C VAL A 386 -11.45 9.64 14.55
N LEU A 387 -11.56 10.59 13.61
CA LEU A 387 -11.12 11.96 13.82
C LEU A 387 -11.95 12.68 14.90
N PRO A 388 -13.30 12.76 14.84
CA PRO A 388 -14.07 13.49 15.84
C PRO A 388 -14.02 12.86 17.24
N ILE A 389 -14.14 11.53 17.36
CA ILE A 389 -14.09 10.85 18.66
C ILE A 389 -12.68 10.96 19.24
N GLY A 390 -11.64 10.78 18.39
CA GLY A 390 -10.25 10.97 18.82
C GLY A 390 -9.98 12.39 19.31
N TYR A 391 -10.47 13.41 18.59
CA TYR A 391 -10.40 14.81 19.03
C TYR A 391 -11.07 15.02 20.38
N LEU A 392 -12.31 14.54 20.55
CA LEU A 392 -13.10 14.69 21.77
C LEU A 392 -12.38 14.07 22.99
N PHE A 393 -11.79 12.89 22.83
CA PHE A 393 -11.07 12.25 23.93
C PHE A 393 -9.73 12.93 24.23
N ALA A 394 -9.03 13.40 23.20
CA ALA A 394 -7.70 14.00 23.35
C ALA A 394 -7.77 15.38 23.99
N PHE A 395 -8.66 16.26 23.50
CA PHE A 395 -8.71 17.67 23.87
C PHE A 395 -9.75 17.97 24.95
N PRO A 396 -11.07 17.81 24.75
CA PRO A 396 -12.06 18.12 25.77
C PRO A 396 -11.94 17.24 27.02
N LEU A 397 -11.63 15.94 26.90
CA LEU A 397 -11.47 15.04 28.01
C LEU A 397 -10.04 14.99 28.58
N HIS A 398 -9.11 15.81 28.04
CA HIS A 398 -7.72 15.95 28.49
C HIS A 398 -6.92 14.62 28.56
N MET A 399 -7.30 13.59 27.78
CA MET A 399 -6.61 12.29 27.76
C MET A 399 -5.39 12.29 26.84
N ASN A 400 -5.05 13.43 26.20
CA ASN A 400 -3.90 13.57 25.31
C ASN A 400 -3.90 12.52 24.17
N VAL A 401 -2.71 12.14 23.69
CA VAL A 401 -2.52 11.16 22.60
C VAL A 401 -3.13 9.80 22.90
N ILE A 402 -3.19 9.39 24.17
CA ILE A 402 -3.81 8.15 24.63
C ILE A 402 -5.30 8.16 24.28
N GLY A 403 -5.99 9.23 24.67
CA GLY A 403 -7.41 9.41 24.36
C GLY A 403 -7.66 9.45 22.85
N PHE A 404 -6.80 10.12 22.08
CA PHE A 404 -6.93 10.16 20.62
C PHE A 404 -6.92 8.75 20.00
N LYS A 405 -5.96 7.91 20.40
CA LYS A 405 -5.84 6.53 19.89
C LYS A 405 -6.95 5.62 20.40
N MET A 406 -7.40 5.78 21.66
CA MET A 406 -8.55 5.02 22.19
C MET A 406 -9.86 5.38 21.47
N GLY A 407 -10.13 6.68 21.30
CA GLY A 407 -11.30 7.14 20.54
C GLY A 407 -11.27 6.66 19.09
N GLY A 408 -10.09 6.65 18.45
CA GLY A 408 -9.90 6.09 17.12
C GLY A 408 -10.25 4.60 17.03
N ASN A 409 -9.93 3.81 18.06
CA ASN A 409 -10.27 2.39 18.11
C ASN A 409 -11.77 2.14 18.14
N ILE A 410 -12.56 3.01 18.76
CA ILE A 410 -14.03 2.92 18.73
C ILE A 410 -14.54 3.04 17.31
N GLY A 411 -14.05 4.01 16.55
CA GLY A 411 -14.39 4.17 15.14
C GLY A 411 -14.02 2.95 14.30
N LEU A 412 -12.82 2.42 14.48
CA LEU A 412 -12.34 1.22 13.76
C LEU A 412 -13.16 -0.02 14.09
N LEU A 413 -13.56 -0.22 15.36
CA LEU A 413 -14.43 -1.31 15.78
C LEU A 413 -15.79 -1.24 15.09
N ILE A 414 -16.41 -0.07 15.07
CA ILE A 414 -17.69 0.16 14.39
C ILE A 414 -17.56 -0.17 12.89
N GLY A 415 -16.49 0.31 12.26
CA GLY A 415 -16.19 0.01 10.86
C GLY A 415 -16.01 -1.47 10.58
N ALA A 416 -15.28 -2.18 11.43
CA ALA A 416 -15.07 -3.62 11.32
C ALA A 416 -16.39 -4.39 11.42
N ILE A 417 -17.27 -4.04 12.38
CA ILE A 417 -18.58 -4.67 12.56
C ILE A 417 -19.47 -4.45 11.33
N ILE A 418 -19.54 -3.21 10.81
CA ILE A 418 -20.39 -2.88 9.65
C ILE A 418 -19.94 -3.63 8.40
N ILE A 419 -18.63 -3.66 8.12
CA ILE A 419 -18.09 -4.34 6.93
C ILE A 419 -18.25 -5.86 7.07
N TYR A 420 -18.02 -6.43 8.26
CA TYR A 420 -18.23 -7.85 8.53
C TYR A 420 -19.72 -8.26 8.41
N TRP A 421 -20.64 -7.42 8.90
CA TRP A 421 -22.08 -7.63 8.71
C TRP A 421 -22.44 -7.64 7.21
N ARG A 422 -21.90 -6.71 6.41
CA ARG A 422 -22.12 -6.67 4.96
C ARG A 422 -21.66 -7.95 4.27
N TRP A 423 -20.47 -8.44 4.65
CA TRP A 423 -19.95 -9.71 4.13
C TRP A 423 -20.91 -10.87 4.41
N ASN A 424 -21.34 -11.04 5.66
CA ASN A 424 -22.29 -12.09 6.03
C ASN A 424 -23.65 -11.95 5.32
N ALA A 425 -24.12 -10.74 5.11
CA ALA A 425 -25.35 -10.50 4.36
C ALA A 425 -25.21 -10.92 2.88
N LYS A 426 -24.04 -10.71 2.28
CA LYS A 426 -23.74 -11.16 0.91
C LYS A 426 -23.64 -12.69 0.81
N LEU A 427 -23.01 -13.33 1.80
CA LEU A 427 -22.94 -14.80 1.86
C LEU A 427 -24.34 -15.42 1.86
N LYS A 428 -25.23 -14.95 2.74
CA LYS A 428 -26.60 -15.46 2.81
C LYS A 428 -27.36 -15.30 1.49
N ARG A 429 -27.17 -14.18 0.77
CA ARG A 429 -27.81 -13.95 -0.54
C ARG A 429 -27.19 -14.79 -1.67
N GLY A 430 -25.89 -15.09 -1.61
CA GLY A 430 -25.21 -15.95 -2.59
C GLY A 430 -25.59 -17.42 -2.47
N MET A 431 -25.87 -17.90 -1.26
CA MET A 431 -26.32 -19.28 -1.02
C MET A 431 -27.80 -19.51 -1.38
N MET A 432 -28.59 -18.45 -1.60
CA MET A 432 -30.00 -18.55 -1.99
C MET A 432 -30.22 -18.49 -3.53
N ARG A 433 -29.15 -18.35 -4.32
CA ARG A 433 -29.17 -18.36 -5.79
C ARG A 433 -28.37 -19.56 -6.33
#